data_805532fca87c12cfca32cf1a5c9f35de
#
_entry.id   805532fca87c12cfca32cf1a5c9f35de
#
_cell.length_a   1.000
_cell.length_b   1.000
_cell.length_c   1.000
_cell.angle_alpha   90.00
_cell.angle_beta   90.00
_cell.angle_gamma   90.00
#
_symmetry.space_group_name_H-M   'P 1'
#
loop_
_entity.id
_entity.type
_entity.pdbx_description
1 polymer ?
#
loop_
_entity_poly.entity_id
_entity_poly.type
_entity_poly.pdbx_seq_one_letter_code
_entity_poly.pdbx_strand_id
1 'polypeptide(L)'
;MRDWFFFPAALALVAMMVFLAIRPGIGALPSGAVAGDGANYNKIAIEGDYLHKIFAGGNAKTELVDGTDNKTLLYIEAETGALRDESELGPHFRLAADIEAQFSGMTVRITVRARPADDRGAMQIAMNYSAGRVGESGWRVFDLKPEFSDFSFDYDVPRIEGDQGVDYLGIRPVVPNKSRAVLIERITLDRTGPWKPEDPA
;
A
#
# COMPACT_ATOMS: atom_id res chain seq x y z
N MET A 1 43.30 9.13 40.40
CA MET A 1 42.92 8.89 38.99
C MET A 1 42.19 10.11 38.51
N ARG A 2 42.46 10.54 37.30
CA ARG A 2 42.03 11.86 36.80
C ARG A 2 40.58 11.79 36.33
N ASP A 3 39.65 12.28 37.14
CA ASP A 3 38.19 12.39 36.86
C ASP A 3 37.84 13.34 35.69
N TRP A 4 38.89 14.01 35.17
CA TRP A 4 38.81 14.96 34.07
C TRP A 4 38.15 14.39 32.79
N PHE A 5 38.37 13.12 32.50
CA PHE A 5 37.79 12.47 31.32
C PHE A 5 36.43 11.85 31.60
N PHE A 6 36.10 11.59 32.87
CA PHE A 6 34.85 10.96 33.22
C PHE A 6 33.63 11.85 32.89
N PHE A 7 33.65 13.09 33.31
CA PHE A 7 32.53 14.00 33.11
C PHE A 7 32.27 14.32 31.65
N PRO A 8 33.27 14.61 30.78
CA PRO A 8 33.04 14.75 29.34
C PRO A 8 32.54 13.50 28.68
N ALA A 9 33.04 12.32 29.06
CA ALA A 9 32.57 11.06 28.51
C ALA A 9 31.12 10.74 28.91
N ALA A 10 30.76 10.96 30.17
CA ALA A 10 29.40 10.79 30.64
C ALA A 10 28.43 11.77 29.96
N LEU A 11 28.84 13.04 29.78
CA LEU A 11 28.03 14.02 29.05
C LEU A 11 27.82 13.63 27.57
N ALA A 12 28.87 13.16 26.90
CA ALA A 12 28.79 12.68 25.52
C ALA A 12 27.87 11.47 25.40
N LEU A 13 27.92 10.53 26.34
CA LEU A 13 27.03 9.38 26.40
C LEU A 13 25.58 9.80 26.57
N VAL A 14 25.30 10.69 27.51
CA VAL A 14 23.94 11.23 27.71
C VAL A 14 23.45 11.98 26.50
N ALA A 15 24.28 12.83 25.88
CA ALA A 15 23.91 13.54 24.65
C ALA A 15 23.61 12.56 23.49
N MET A 16 24.39 11.50 23.36
CA MET A 16 24.14 10.45 22.37
C MET A 16 22.84 9.68 22.64
N MET A 17 22.57 9.33 23.91
CA MET A 17 21.30 8.68 24.30
C MET A 17 20.10 9.59 24.03
N VAL A 18 20.19 10.87 24.35
CA VAL A 18 19.13 11.86 24.06
C VAL A 18 18.95 12.01 22.55
N PHE A 19 20.03 12.10 21.77
CA PHE A 19 19.98 12.17 20.31
C PHE A 19 19.29 10.95 19.70
N LEU A 20 19.61 9.74 20.18
CA LEU A 20 18.97 8.50 19.73
C LEU A 20 17.51 8.42 20.17
N ALA A 21 17.17 8.94 21.35
CA ALA A 21 15.79 8.98 21.85
C ALA A 21 14.89 9.99 21.11
N ILE A 22 15.46 11.10 20.63
CA ILE A 22 14.74 12.14 19.85
C ILE A 22 14.51 11.72 18.40
N ARG A 23 15.20 10.66 17.94
CA ARG A 23 14.98 10.08 16.60
C ARG A 23 14.41 8.65 16.69
N PRO A 24 13.20 8.48 17.28
CA PRO A 24 12.53 7.19 17.22
C PRO A 24 12.24 6.88 15.76
N GLY A 25 12.66 5.72 15.28
CA GLY A 25 12.38 5.27 13.93
C GLY A 25 13.51 5.36 12.92
N ILE A 26 14.75 5.69 13.32
CA ILE A 26 15.91 5.48 12.43
C ILE A 26 16.01 4.00 12.12
N GLY A 27 15.76 3.63 10.84
CA GLY A 27 15.75 2.25 10.37
C GLY A 27 14.42 1.50 10.60
N ALA A 28 13.38 2.12 11.19
CA ALA A 28 12.05 1.52 11.23
C ALA A 28 11.33 1.76 9.89
N LEU A 29 10.80 0.69 9.30
CA LEU A 29 10.00 0.79 8.08
C LEU A 29 8.66 1.49 8.36
N PRO A 30 8.12 2.26 7.40
CA PRO A 30 6.82 2.89 7.53
C PRO A 30 5.72 1.85 7.80
N SER A 31 4.81 2.16 8.72
CA SER A 31 3.70 1.27 9.07
C SER A 31 2.40 2.05 9.20
N GLY A 32 1.27 1.33 9.31
CA GLY A 32 -0.05 1.91 9.47
C GLY A 32 -0.68 2.35 8.15
N ALA A 33 -1.71 3.21 8.21
CA ALA A 33 -2.44 3.65 7.03
C ALA A 33 -1.57 4.51 6.10
N VAL A 34 -1.87 4.46 4.81
CA VAL A 34 -1.34 5.38 3.81
C VAL A 34 -2.03 6.72 4.01
N ALA A 35 -1.26 7.76 4.27
CA ALA A 35 -1.74 9.13 4.43
C ALA A 35 -1.20 10.02 3.30
N GLY A 36 -1.91 11.10 3.00
CA GLY A 36 -1.41 12.15 2.13
C GLY A 36 -0.30 12.96 2.81
N ASP A 37 0.34 13.82 2.05
CA ASP A 37 1.37 14.74 2.55
C ASP A 37 0.79 16.04 3.14
N GLY A 38 -0.55 16.14 3.19
CA GLY A 38 -1.26 17.32 3.67
C GLY A 38 -1.33 18.48 2.67
N ALA A 39 -0.62 18.41 1.56
CA ALA A 39 -0.55 19.50 0.57
C ALA A 39 -1.15 19.11 -0.78
N ASN A 40 -0.90 17.90 -1.27
CA ASN A 40 -1.33 17.47 -2.59
C ASN A 40 -1.96 16.08 -2.56
N TYR A 41 -3.27 16.02 -2.76
CA TYR A 41 -4.05 14.78 -2.87
C TYR A 41 -4.40 14.40 -4.31
N ASN A 42 -3.88 15.12 -5.31
CA ASN A 42 -4.16 14.78 -6.71
C ASN A 42 -3.48 13.47 -7.11
N LYS A 43 -2.34 13.18 -6.49
CA LYS A 43 -1.59 11.95 -6.74
C LYS A 43 -0.94 11.44 -5.45
N ILE A 44 -1.32 10.24 -5.04
CA ILE A 44 -0.69 9.52 -3.92
C ILE A 44 0.16 8.41 -4.52
N ALA A 45 1.44 8.35 -4.17
CA ALA A 45 2.36 7.29 -4.58
C ALA A 45 2.76 6.45 -3.37
N ILE A 46 2.72 5.13 -3.53
CA ILE A 46 3.19 4.14 -2.55
C ILE A 46 4.30 3.36 -3.23
N GLU A 47 5.54 3.66 -2.87
CA GLU A 47 6.74 3.07 -3.47
C GLU A 47 7.89 3.00 -2.45
N GLY A 48 8.93 2.23 -2.75
CA GLY A 48 10.05 2.03 -1.86
C GLY A 48 9.60 1.48 -0.51
N ASP A 49 10.12 2.05 0.58
CA ASP A 49 9.82 1.61 1.95
C ASP A 49 8.34 1.79 2.33
N TYR A 50 7.60 2.67 1.66
CA TYR A 50 6.16 2.85 1.91
C TYR A 50 5.32 1.63 1.50
N LEU A 51 5.83 0.74 0.65
CA LEU A 51 5.20 -0.53 0.34
C LEU A 51 5.07 -1.46 1.57
N HIS A 52 5.88 -1.23 2.62
CA HIS A 52 5.75 -1.95 3.90
C HIS A 52 4.44 -1.65 4.64
N LYS A 53 3.71 -0.61 4.26
CA LYS A 53 2.39 -0.29 4.84
C LYS A 53 1.30 -1.30 4.46
N ILE A 54 1.62 -2.32 3.68
CA ILE A 54 0.68 -3.40 3.36
C ILE A 54 0.35 -4.23 4.60
N PHE A 55 -0.91 -4.58 4.76
CA PHE A 55 -1.37 -5.57 5.73
C PHE A 55 -1.48 -6.92 5.03
N ALA A 56 -0.80 -7.93 5.57
CA ALA A 56 -0.87 -9.29 5.06
C ALA A 56 -2.12 -9.98 5.60
N GLY A 57 -3.21 -9.96 4.93
CA GLY A 57 -4.42 -10.70 5.32
C GLY A 57 -4.50 -12.08 4.65
N GLY A 58 -5.43 -12.93 5.09
CA GLY A 58 -5.84 -14.15 4.40
C GLY A 58 -4.73 -15.21 4.23
N ASN A 59 -3.80 -15.33 5.17
CA ASN A 59 -2.62 -16.20 5.10
C ASN A 59 -1.67 -15.88 3.92
N ALA A 60 -1.76 -14.69 3.36
CA ALA A 60 -0.80 -14.24 2.37
C ALA A 60 0.53 -13.87 3.05
N LYS A 61 1.64 -14.17 2.41
CA LYS A 61 2.96 -13.70 2.80
C LYS A 61 3.24 -12.40 2.08
N THR A 62 3.64 -11.37 2.82
CA THR A 62 4.09 -10.09 2.27
C THR A 62 5.47 -9.76 2.82
N GLU A 63 6.38 -9.35 1.97
CA GLU A 63 7.72 -8.93 2.37
C GLU A 63 8.28 -7.89 1.38
N LEU A 64 9.18 -7.02 1.85
CA LEU A 64 9.97 -6.19 0.97
C LEU A 64 11.19 -6.99 0.51
N VAL A 65 11.47 -6.91 -0.78
CA VAL A 65 12.62 -7.56 -1.40
C VAL A 65 13.41 -6.55 -2.22
N ASP A 66 14.72 -6.77 -2.32
CA ASP A 66 15.58 -5.94 -3.18
C ASP A 66 15.34 -6.31 -4.64
N GLY A 67 15.00 -5.31 -5.43
CA GLY A 67 14.94 -5.41 -6.88
C GLY A 67 16.26 -5.04 -7.53
N THR A 68 16.29 -5.04 -8.87
CA THR A 68 17.40 -4.47 -9.64
C THR A 68 17.46 -2.96 -9.40
N ASP A 69 18.65 -2.36 -9.53
CA ASP A 69 18.90 -0.92 -9.38
C ASP A 69 18.59 -0.34 -7.98
N ASN A 70 18.75 -1.15 -6.91
CA ASN A 70 18.48 -0.77 -5.53
C ASN A 70 17.01 -0.32 -5.28
N LYS A 71 16.08 -0.81 -6.08
CA LYS A 71 14.66 -0.57 -5.86
C LYS A 71 14.11 -1.55 -4.85
N THR A 72 13.35 -1.05 -3.90
CA THR A 72 12.55 -1.87 -2.99
C THR A 72 11.27 -2.31 -3.69
N LEU A 73 10.98 -3.61 -3.69
CA LEU A 73 9.79 -4.21 -4.25
C LEU A 73 8.96 -4.86 -3.15
N LEU A 74 7.65 -4.87 -3.33
CA LEU A 74 6.75 -5.64 -2.48
C LEU A 74 6.49 -7.01 -3.13
N TYR A 75 6.84 -8.07 -2.42
CA TYR A 75 6.48 -9.45 -2.75
C TYR A 75 5.19 -9.84 -2.04
N ILE A 76 4.21 -10.34 -2.78
CA ILE A 76 2.97 -10.89 -2.23
C ILE A 76 2.80 -12.32 -2.75
N GLU A 77 2.77 -13.29 -1.85
CA GLU A 77 2.45 -14.69 -2.15
C GLU A 77 1.16 -15.08 -1.45
N ALA A 78 0.29 -15.80 -2.15
CA ALA A 78 -0.92 -16.35 -1.58
C ALA A 78 -1.11 -17.80 -2.03
N GLU A 79 -1.81 -18.58 -1.18
CA GLU A 79 -2.20 -19.96 -1.45
C GLU A 79 -3.64 -20.07 -1.92
N THR A 80 -3.95 -21.14 -2.64
CA THR A 80 -5.32 -21.45 -3.07
C THR A 80 -6.26 -21.57 -1.87
N GLY A 81 -7.39 -20.87 -1.94
CA GLY A 81 -8.41 -20.89 -0.89
C GLY A 81 -8.10 -20.04 0.35
N ALA A 82 -6.92 -19.39 0.38
CA ALA A 82 -6.54 -18.52 1.49
C ALA A 82 -7.16 -17.11 1.38
N LEU A 83 -7.54 -16.71 0.17
CA LEU A 83 -8.03 -15.36 -0.12
C LEU A 83 -9.55 -15.30 -0.03
N ARG A 84 -10.05 -14.29 0.68
CA ARG A 84 -11.46 -13.96 0.81
C ARG A 84 -11.87 -12.93 -0.24
N ASP A 85 -13.18 -12.77 -0.45
CA ASP A 85 -13.69 -11.78 -1.41
C ASP A 85 -13.58 -10.36 -0.89
N GLU A 86 -13.65 -10.18 0.42
CA GLU A 86 -13.52 -8.88 1.06
C GLU A 86 -12.06 -8.39 1.01
N SER A 87 -11.86 -7.13 0.58
CA SER A 87 -10.52 -6.55 0.39
C SER A 87 -9.70 -6.50 1.67
N GLU A 88 -10.35 -6.20 2.81
CA GLU A 88 -9.73 -6.06 4.12
C GLU A 88 -9.29 -7.39 4.73
N LEU A 89 -9.78 -8.52 4.23
CA LEU A 89 -9.41 -9.85 4.72
C LEU A 89 -8.23 -10.47 3.97
N GLY A 90 -7.83 -9.89 2.84
CA GLY A 90 -6.64 -10.25 2.07
C GLY A 90 -5.50 -9.26 2.25
N PRO A 91 -4.43 -9.35 1.43
CA PRO A 91 -3.38 -8.35 1.38
C PRO A 91 -3.97 -7.00 0.93
N HIS A 92 -3.81 -5.96 1.76
CA HIS A 92 -4.39 -4.65 1.48
C HIS A 92 -3.60 -3.50 2.06
N PHE A 93 -3.78 -2.32 1.49
CA PHE A 93 -3.39 -1.04 2.09
C PHE A 93 -4.62 -0.38 2.70
N ARG A 94 -4.49 0.14 3.91
CA ARG A 94 -5.47 1.03 4.52
C ARG A 94 -5.18 2.45 4.06
N LEU A 95 -6.21 3.18 3.66
CA LEU A 95 -6.10 4.60 3.36
C LEU A 95 -6.51 5.39 4.60
N ALA A 96 -5.79 6.47 4.90
CA ALA A 96 -6.09 7.29 6.06
C ALA A 96 -7.27 8.24 5.77
N ALA A 97 -7.93 8.71 6.80
CA ALA A 97 -9.14 9.53 6.70
C ALA A 97 -8.97 10.83 5.88
N ASP A 98 -7.76 11.35 5.80
CA ASP A 98 -7.45 12.52 4.95
C ASP A 98 -7.59 12.18 3.46
N ILE A 99 -7.13 10.99 3.02
CA ILE A 99 -7.28 10.50 1.64
C ILE A 99 -8.76 10.19 1.36
N GLU A 100 -9.43 9.46 2.26
CA GLU A 100 -10.85 9.13 2.12
C GLU A 100 -11.70 10.40 1.89
N ALA A 101 -11.49 11.43 2.73
CA ALA A 101 -12.19 12.69 2.59
C ALA A 101 -11.94 13.39 1.24
N GLN A 102 -10.72 13.30 0.72
CA GLN A 102 -10.33 13.93 -0.55
C GLN A 102 -10.77 13.15 -1.79
N PHE A 103 -10.98 11.84 -1.66
CA PHE A 103 -11.44 10.99 -2.76
C PHE A 103 -12.96 10.85 -2.81
N SER A 104 -13.66 11.17 -1.73
CA SER A 104 -15.12 11.15 -1.66
C SER A 104 -15.78 11.97 -2.79
N GLY A 105 -16.60 11.33 -3.61
CA GLY A 105 -17.26 11.94 -4.77
C GLY A 105 -16.32 12.26 -5.94
N MET A 106 -15.17 11.61 -6.02
CA MET A 106 -14.18 11.79 -7.08
C MET A 106 -13.98 10.50 -7.87
N THR A 107 -13.61 10.65 -9.13
CA THR A 107 -13.05 9.53 -9.91
C THR A 107 -11.57 9.38 -9.57
N VAL A 108 -11.18 8.21 -9.11
CA VAL A 108 -9.79 7.88 -8.76
C VAL A 108 -9.28 6.81 -9.72
N ARG A 109 -8.13 7.07 -10.34
CA ARG A 109 -7.40 6.07 -11.11
C ARG A 109 -6.41 5.37 -10.22
N ILE A 110 -6.57 4.07 -10.08
CA ILE A 110 -5.66 3.18 -9.37
C ILE A 110 -4.72 2.57 -10.42
N THR A 111 -3.40 2.72 -10.22
CA THR A 111 -2.39 2.10 -11.08
C THR A 111 -1.42 1.31 -10.22
N VAL A 112 -1.19 0.06 -10.60
CA VAL A 112 -0.20 -0.82 -9.95
C VAL A 112 0.83 -1.25 -11.00
N ARG A 113 2.10 -0.97 -10.73
CA ARG A 113 3.22 -1.43 -11.54
C ARG A 113 3.74 -2.74 -10.99
N ALA A 114 3.52 -3.82 -11.73
CA ALA A 114 3.76 -5.18 -11.25
C ALA A 114 4.28 -6.11 -12.34
N ARG A 115 4.81 -7.27 -11.91
CA ARG A 115 5.15 -8.42 -12.74
C ARG A 115 4.98 -9.72 -11.94
N PRO A 116 4.96 -10.90 -12.61
CA PRO A 116 5.10 -12.17 -11.90
C PRO A 116 6.39 -12.21 -11.06
N ALA A 117 6.37 -12.87 -9.91
CA ALA A 117 7.60 -13.21 -9.21
C ALA A 117 8.40 -14.26 -10.01
N ASP A 118 9.70 -14.31 -9.79
CA ASP A 118 10.58 -15.22 -10.52
C ASP A 118 10.31 -16.69 -10.15
N ASP A 119 9.99 -16.95 -8.88
CA ASP A 119 9.50 -18.25 -8.43
C ASP A 119 7.98 -18.18 -8.19
N ARG A 120 7.25 -19.20 -8.63
CA ARG A 120 5.78 -19.30 -8.48
C ARG A 120 5.00 -18.10 -9.01
N GLY A 121 5.52 -17.42 -10.03
CA GLY A 121 4.92 -16.24 -10.60
C GLY A 121 3.43 -16.40 -10.93
N ALA A 122 2.63 -15.43 -10.53
CA ALA A 122 1.22 -15.37 -10.90
C ALA A 122 1.07 -14.98 -12.37
N MET A 123 0.09 -15.56 -13.06
CA MET A 123 -0.27 -15.13 -14.41
C MET A 123 -1.15 -13.88 -14.40
N GLN A 124 -1.84 -13.64 -13.29
CA GLN A 124 -2.79 -12.55 -13.15
C GLN A 124 -2.69 -11.91 -11.77
N ILE A 125 -2.98 -10.62 -11.72
CA ILE A 125 -3.14 -9.85 -10.49
C ILE A 125 -4.59 -9.35 -10.39
N ALA A 126 -5.14 -9.33 -9.18
CA ALA A 126 -6.45 -8.78 -8.90
C ALA A 126 -6.31 -7.59 -7.95
N MET A 127 -7.06 -6.53 -8.22
CA MET A 127 -7.10 -5.30 -7.44
C MET A 127 -8.55 -4.93 -7.16
N ASN A 128 -8.83 -4.41 -5.94
CA ASN A 128 -10.14 -3.91 -5.56
C ASN A 128 -9.96 -2.67 -4.66
N TYR A 129 -10.64 -1.58 -5.01
CA TYR A 129 -10.77 -0.43 -4.13
C TYR A 129 -12.11 -0.52 -3.40
N SER A 130 -12.08 -0.60 -2.08
CA SER A 130 -13.23 -0.58 -1.20
C SER A 130 -13.31 0.77 -0.51
N ALA A 131 -14.40 1.51 -0.74
CA ALA A 131 -14.74 2.74 -0.04
C ALA A 131 -15.54 2.43 1.23
N GLY A 132 -15.14 1.40 1.96
CA GLY A 132 -15.76 0.99 3.20
C GLY A 132 -17.24 0.63 3.01
N ARG A 133 -18.12 1.31 3.76
CA ARG A 133 -19.56 1.02 3.77
C ARG A 133 -20.32 1.54 2.55
N VAL A 134 -19.73 2.45 1.78
CA VAL A 134 -20.44 3.15 0.69
C VAL A 134 -20.29 2.47 -0.66
N GLY A 135 -19.35 1.53 -0.80
CA GLY A 135 -19.21 0.72 -2.00
C GLY A 135 -17.81 0.25 -2.29
N GLU A 136 -17.67 -0.50 -3.37
CA GLU A 136 -16.39 -1.02 -3.84
C GLU A 136 -16.34 -1.09 -5.38
N SER A 137 -15.13 -1.07 -5.94
CA SER A 137 -14.91 -1.20 -7.39
C SER A 137 -15.17 -2.62 -7.91
N GLY A 138 -15.25 -3.59 -7.01
CA GLY A 138 -15.13 -5.00 -7.32
C GLY A 138 -13.71 -5.39 -7.77
N TRP A 139 -13.41 -6.68 -7.72
CA TRP A 139 -12.11 -7.19 -8.13
C TRP A 139 -11.90 -7.05 -9.64
N ARG A 140 -10.89 -6.26 -10.01
CA ARG A 140 -10.42 -6.09 -11.39
C ARG A 140 -9.22 -6.99 -11.61
N VAL A 141 -9.30 -7.89 -12.58
CA VAL A 141 -8.26 -8.88 -12.89
C VAL A 141 -7.50 -8.46 -14.15
N PHE A 142 -6.18 -8.54 -14.09
CA PHE A 142 -5.28 -8.15 -15.17
C PHE A 142 -4.28 -9.27 -15.45
N ASP A 143 -4.02 -9.57 -16.72
CA ASP A 143 -2.98 -10.48 -17.15
C ASP A 143 -1.61 -9.84 -16.96
N LEU A 144 -0.75 -10.47 -16.16
CA LEU A 144 0.59 -9.97 -15.90
C LEU A 144 1.51 -10.23 -17.09
N LYS A 145 2.42 -9.29 -17.33
CA LYS A 145 3.49 -9.41 -18.32
C LYS A 145 4.78 -9.83 -17.63
N PRO A 146 5.72 -10.52 -18.33
CA PRO A 146 7.00 -10.92 -17.76
C PRO A 146 7.81 -9.75 -17.18
N GLU A 147 7.65 -8.55 -17.75
CA GLU A 147 8.30 -7.33 -17.33
C GLU A 147 7.35 -6.43 -16.52
N PHE A 148 7.92 -5.57 -15.66
CA PHE A 148 7.14 -4.59 -14.95
C PHE A 148 6.30 -3.75 -15.90
N SER A 149 4.98 -3.82 -15.74
CA SER A 149 3.99 -3.09 -16.52
C SER A 149 2.97 -2.44 -15.62
N ASP A 150 2.40 -1.33 -16.07
CA ASP A 150 1.36 -0.61 -15.36
C ASP A 150 -0.01 -1.21 -15.71
N PHE A 151 -0.78 -1.52 -14.66
CA PHE A 151 -2.15 -2.00 -14.74
C PHE A 151 -3.04 -0.99 -14.02
N SER A 152 -4.09 -0.49 -14.67
CA SER A 152 -4.91 0.56 -14.09
C SER A 152 -6.39 0.38 -14.36
N PHE A 153 -7.19 0.92 -13.44
CA PHE A 153 -8.62 1.08 -13.60
C PHE A 153 -9.08 2.37 -12.92
N ASP A 154 -10.22 2.89 -13.36
CA ASP A 154 -10.87 4.03 -12.75
C ASP A 154 -12.01 3.53 -11.84
N TYR A 155 -12.17 4.20 -10.69
CA TYR A 155 -13.25 3.95 -9.76
C TYR A 155 -13.88 5.28 -9.34
N ASP A 156 -15.19 5.36 -9.49
CA ASP A 156 -15.98 6.49 -9.01
C ASP A 156 -16.31 6.27 -7.54
N VAL A 157 -15.55 6.93 -6.67
CA VAL A 157 -15.72 6.80 -5.22
C VAL A 157 -17.01 7.50 -4.81
N PRO A 158 -17.97 6.79 -4.21
CA PRO A 158 -19.21 7.40 -3.76
C PRO A 158 -18.95 8.50 -2.73
N ARG A 159 -19.89 9.46 -2.62
CA ARG A 159 -19.80 10.46 -1.56
C ARG A 159 -20.04 9.81 -0.21
N ILE A 160 -19.20 10.15 0.75
CA ILE A 160 -19.35 9.71 2.13
C ILE A 160 -20.51 10.48 2.75
N GLU A 161 -21.50 9.73 3.25
CA GLU A 161 -22.61 10.26 4.02
C GLU A 161 -22.58 9.64 5.43
N GLY A 162 -22.39 10.48 6.45
CA GLY A 162 -22.32 10.04 7.83
C GLY A 162 -20.94 9.67 8.34
N ASP A 163 -20.84 8.67 9.22
CA ASP A 163 -19.58 8.20 9.80
C ASP A 163 -18.67 7.62 8.71
N GLN A 164 -17.46 8.14 8.65
CA GLN A 164 -16.44 7.67 7.72
C GLN A 164 -16.09 6.20 8.01
N GLY A 165 -16.11 5.40 6.96
CA GLY A 165 -15.52 4.06 6.99
C GLY A 165 -13.99 4.14 6.89
N VAL A 166 -13.37 3.02 6.64
CA VAL A 166 -11.95 2.94 6.25
C VAL A 166 -11.91 2.46 4.81
N ASP A 167 -11.20 3.20 3.96
CA ASP A 167 -10.97 2.77 2.59
C ASP A 167 -9.81 1.77 2.54
N TYR A 168 -9.96 0.79 1.65
CA TYR A 168 -8.95 -0.25 1.46
C TYR A 168 -8.62 -0.41 -0.02
N LEU A 169 -7.33 -0.61 -0.30
CA LEU A 169 -6.88 -1.08 -1.60
C LEU A 169 -6.38 -2.52 -1.45
N GLY A 170 -7.22 -3.48 -1.82
CA GLY A 170 -6.85 -4.89 -1.88
C GLY A 170 -6.05 -5.20 -3.14
N ILE A 171 -4.94 -5.94 -2.99
CA ILE A 171 -4.08 -6.36 -4.11
C ILE A 171 -3.63 -7.79 -3.85
N ARG A 172 -3.84 -8.69 -4.80
CA ARG A 172 -3.50 -10.09 -4.62
C ARG A 172 -3.13 -10.77 -5.95
N PRO A 173 -2.25 -11.80 -5.93
CA PRO A 173 -2.12 -12.70 -7.06
C PRO A 173 -3.42 -13.48 -7.27
N VAL A 174 -3.75 -13.81 -8.50
CA VAL A 174 -4.79 -14.81 -8.80
C VAL A 174 -4.17 -16.19 -8.66
N VAL A 175 -4.74 -17.04 -7.82
CA VAL A 175 -4.19 -18.34 -7.44
C VAL A 175 -5.13 -19.47 -7.85
N PRO A 176 -5.01 -20.03 -9.07
CA PRO A 176 -5.86 -21.13 -9.53
C PRO A 176 -5.52 -22.46 -8.83
N ASN A 177 -4.26 -22.64 -8.44
CA ASN A 177 -3.77 -23.83 -7.74
C ASN A 177 -2.48 -23.54 -6.96
N LYS A 178 -2.21 -24.35 -5.93
CA LYS A 178 -1.01 -24.24 -5.06
C LYS A 178 -0.83 -22.81 -4.50
N SER A 179 0.33 -22.21 -4.72
CA SER A 179 0.64 -20.83 -4.38
C SER A 179 1.10 -20.06 -5.61
N ARG A 180 0.87 -18.74 -5.60
CA ARG A 180 1.32 -17.81 -6.64
C ARG A 180 1.82 -16.53 -5.99
N ALA A 181 2.77 -15.89 -6.67
CA ALA A 181 3.39 -14.68 -6.17
C ALA A 181 3.51 -13.60 -7.24
N VAL A 182 3.46 -12.34 -6.79
CA VAL A 182 3.61 -11.14 -7.63
C VAL A 182 4.62 -10.21 -6.97
N LEU A 183 5.35 -9.48 -7.80
CA LEU A 183 6.23 -8.38 -7.39
C LEU A 183 5.60 -7.04 -7.81
N ILE A 184 5.54 -6.10 -6.87
CA ILE A 184 4.99 -4.76 -7.07
C ILE A 184 6.09 -3.74 -6.84
N GLU A 185 6.31 -2.86 -7.82
CA GLU A 185 7.30 -1.78 -7.74
C GLU A 185 6.69 -0.49 -7.20
N ARG A 186 5.44 -0.17 -7.60
CA ARG A 186 4.78 1.08 -7.25
C ARG A 186 3.27 0.96 -7.36
N ILE A 187 2.58 1.72 -6.54
CA ILE A 187 1.14 1.93 -6.61
C ILE A 187 0.90 3.42 -6.66
N THR A 188 0.00 3.89 -7.52
CA THR A 188 -0.46 5.27 -7.54
C THR A 188 -1.97 5.34 -7.50
N LEU A 189 -2.46 6.35 -6.78
CA LEU A 189 -3.86 6.74 -6.72
C LEU A 189 -3.94 8.17 -7.24
N ASP A 190 -4.48 8.34 -8.44
CA ASP A 190 -4.57 9.63 -9.13
C ASP A 190 -6.03 10.10 -9.16
N ARG A 191 -6.30 11.26 -8.59
CA ARG A 191 -7.61 11.90 -8.64
C ARG A 191 -7.79 12.54 -10.01
N THR A 192 -8.65 11.96 -10.87
CA THR A 192 -8.81 12.36 -12.26
C THR A 192 -9.91 13.40 -12.48
N GLY A 193 -10.85 13.54 -11.55
CA GLY A 193 -11.90 14.54 -11.62
C GLY A 193 -13.06 14.26 -10.66
N PRO A 194 -14.04 15.16 -10.57
CA PRO A 194 -15.25 14.91 -9.82
C PRO A 194 -16.08 13.81 -10.51
N TRP A 195 -16.58 12.88 -9.74
CA TRP A 195 -17.53 11.90 -10.23
C TRP A 195 -18.81 12.60 -10.70
N LYS A 196 -19.22 12.30 -11.91
CA LYS A 196 -20.50 12.73 -12.46
C LYS A 196 -21.42 11.53 -12.48
N PRO A 197 -22.48 11.46 -11.62
CA PRO A 197 -23.48 10.42 -11.75
C PRO A 197 -24.05 10.50 -13.18
N GLU A 198 -24.19 9.33 -13.84
CA GLU A 198 -24.93 9.27 -15.09
C GLU A 198 -26.34 9.75 -14.81
N ASP A 199 -26.84 10.70 -15.61
CA ASP A 199 -28.23 11.13 -15.54
C ASP A 199 -29.11 9.87 -15.75
N PRO A 200 -30.06 9.57 -14.85
CA PRO A 200 -30.95 8.44 -15.05
C PRO A 200 -31.75 8.66 -16.36
N ALA A 201 -31.56 7.72 -17.30
CA ALA A 201 -32.25 7.74 -18.58
C ALA A 201 -33.77 7.52 -18.43
#